data_36b816ea2c739c2702f81cadc4270fad
#
_entry.id   36b816ea2c739c2702f81cadc4270fad
#
_cell.length_a   1.000
_cell.length_b   1.000
_cell.length_c   1.000
_cell.angle_alpha   90.00
_cell.angle_beta   90.00
_cell.angle_gamma   90.00
#
_symmetry.space_group_name_H-M   'P 1'
#
loop_
_entity.id
_entity.type
_entity.pdbx_description
1 polymer ?
#
loop_
_entity_poly.entity_id
_entity_poly.type
_entity_poly.pdbx_seq_one_letter_code
_entity_poly.pdbx_strand_id
1 'polypeptide(L)'
;INDKNDPSRIAGAVGFSVRENKIVIYTAKAILLAAGGCVNIFRPRSVGEGTGRAWYPVWNAGSTYSMAAEAGAELTLMENRFVPTRFKDGYGPVGAWFLLFKAKATNAYGEVYMDKNKEMLDDYPPYGQAAVPATCLRNHLMLKEMKEGRGPIYMDTVTALSKLRESLSPREVKHLEAEAWEDFLDMCIGQCGIWVGENI
;
A
#
# COMPACT_ATOMS: atom_id res chain seq x y z
N ILE A 1 16.68 6.36 -23.74
CA ILE A 1 17.72 6.65 -24.76
C ILE A 1 18.19 8.07 -24.57
N ASN A 2 19.50 8.25 -24.48
CA ASN A 2 20.11 9.57 -24.39
C ASN A 2 20.48 10.10 -25.80
N ASP A 3 20.59 11.42 -25.91
CA ASP A 3 21.00 12.06 -27.13
C ASP A 3 22.47 11.68 -27.49
N LYS A 4 22.72 11.38 -28.74
CA LYS A 4 24.06 10.97 -29.20
C LYS A 4 25.11 12.08 -29.06
N ASN A 5 24.68 13.33 -29.20
CA ASN A 5 25.57 14.49 -29.19
C ASN A 5 25.67 15.11 -27.77
N ASP A 6 24.71 14.83 -26.91
CA ASP A 6 24.68 15.26 -25.50
C ASP A 6 24.15 14.14 -24.63
N PRO A 7 25.00 13.26 -24.12
CA PRO A 7 24.60 12.13 -23.28
C PRO A 7 23.91 12.52 -21.98
N SER A 8 23.99 13.76 -21.54
CA SER A 8 23.28 14.26 -20.38
C SER A 8 21.78 14.53 -20.64
N ARG A 9 21.37 14.45 -21.91
CA ARG A 9 20.04 14.80 -22.37
C ARG A 9 19.26 13.58 -22.85
N ILE A 10 18.01 13.49 -22.47
CA ILE A 10 17.08 12.47 -22.97
C ILE A 10 16.66 12.81 -24.41
N ALA A 11 16.64 11.79 -25.26
CA ALA A 11 16.15 11.85 -26.64
C ALA A 11 14.85 11.06 -26.84
N GLY A 12 14.55 10.11 -25.97
CA GLY A 12 13.34 9.29 -26.09
C GLY A 12 13.41 7.98 -25.34
N ALA A 13 12.45 7.10 -25.62
CA ALA A 13 12.37 5.76 -25.08
C ALA A 13 12.11 4.72 -26.16
N VAL A 14 12.52 3.48 -25.90
CA VAL A 14 12.17 2.32 -26.71
C VAL A 14 11.24 1.41 -25.91
N GLY A 15 10.20 0.95 -26.54
CA GLY A 15 9.28 -0.03 -26.01
C GLY A 15 9.01 -1.14 -27.01
N PHE A 16 8.35 -2.18 -26.57
CA PHE A 16 7.83 -3.24 -27.43
C PHE A 16 6.36 -3.50 -27.12
N SER A 17 5.62 -3.90 -28.12
CA SER A 17 4.22 -4.30 -27.95
C SER A 17 4.16 -5.79 -27.66
N VAL A 18 3.49 -6.17 -26.59
CA VAL A 18 3.21 -7.59 -26.26
C VAL A 18 2.06 -8.17 -27.09
N ARG A 19 1.28 -7.32 -27.78
CA ARG A 19 0.15 -7.71 -28.63
C ARG A 19 0.49 -7.74 -30.11
N GLU A 20 1.43 -6.89 -30.49
CA GLU A 20 1.86 -6.74 -31.88
C GLU A 20 3.36 -6.96 -31.92
N ASN A 21 3.84 -7.78 -32.81
CA ASN A 21 5.28 -8.06 -32.91
C ASN A 21 6.04 -6.86 -33.50
N LYS A 22 6.14 -5.79 -32.71
CA LYS A 22 6.83 -4.57 -33.10
C LYS A 22 7.55 -3.89 -31.94
N ILE A 23 8.65 -3.22 -32.29
CA ILE A 23 9.36 -2.28 -31.42
C ILE A 23 8.83 -0.88 -31.73
N VAL A 24 8.62 -0.08 -30.69
CA VAL A 24 8.15 1.30 -30.80
C VAL A 24 9.22 2.23 -30.26
N ILE A 25 9.58 3.24 -31.02
CA ILE A 25 10.53 4.27 -30.60
C ILE A 25 9.74 5.57 -30.41
N TYR A 26 9.85 6.13 -29.21
CA TYR A 26 9.24 7.40 -28.84
C TYR A 26 10.33 8.44 -28.75
N THR A 27 10.25 9.49 -29.56
CA THR A 27 11.12 10.67 -29.43
C THR A 27 10.50 11.64 -28.43
N ALA A 28 11.26 12.09 -27.45
CA ALA A 28 10.77 12.99 -26.43
C ALA A 28 11.88 13.87 -25.85
N LYS A 29 11.53 15.07 -25.45
CA LYS A 29 12.44 16.01 -24.75
C LYS A 29 12.54 15.74 -23.25
N ALA A 30 11.54 15.07 -22.69
CA ALA A 30 11.48 14.65 -21.31
C ALA A 30 10.64 13.37 -21.18
N ILE A 31 10.92 12.57 -20.18
CA ILE A 31 10.20 11.32 -19.88
C ILE A 31 9.78 11.33 -18.42
N LEU A 32 8.48 11.10 -18.15
CA LEU A 32 7.96 10.84 -16.84
C LEU A 32 7.90 9.32 -16.63
N LEU A 33 8.67 8.80 -15.68
CA LEU A 33 8.62 7.41 -15.27
C LEU A 33 7.60 7.24 -14.13
N ALA A 34 6.50 6.56 -14.40
CA ALA A 34 5.40 6.33 -13.46
C ALA A 34 4.92 4.87 -13.49
N ALA A 35 5.85 3.93 -13.67
CA ALA A 35 5.57 2.50 -13.86
C ALA A 35 5.51 1.70 -12.54
N GLY A 36 5.18 2.37 -11.43
CA GLY A 36 5.00 1.74 -10.13
C GLY A 36 6.30 1.50 -9.36
N GLY A 37 6.19 0.74 -8.29
CA GLY A 37 7.23 0.54 -7.31
C GLY A 37 8.18 -0.62 -7.62
N CYS A 38 8.82 -1.08 -6.56
CA CYS A 38 9.84 -2.13 -6.62
C CYS A 38 9.63 -3.08 -5.44
N VAL A 39 8.71 -4.02 -5.59
CA VAL A 39 8.30 -4.91 -4.49
C VAL A 39 8.97 -6.26 -4.52
N ASN A 40 9.43 -6.72 -5.68
CA ASN A 40 9.93 -8.08 -5.86
C ASN A 40 11.46 -8.24 -5.69
N ILE A 41 12.16 -7.23 -5.18
CA ILE A 41 13.58 -7.30 -4.85
C ILE A 41 13.86 -7.53 -3.36
N PHE A 42 12.87 -7.37 -2.51
CA PHE A 42 13.02 -7.55 -1.07
C PHE A 42 12.28 -8.81 -0.60
N ARG A 43 12.95 -9.62 0.19
CA ARG A 43 12.29 -10.73 0.86
C ARG A 43 11.42 -10.20 2.01
N PRO A 44 10.18 -10.71 2.17
CA PRO A 44 9.41 -10.43 3.38
C PRO A 44 10.18 -10.84 4.61
N ARG A 45 10.11 -10.05 5.68
CA ARG A 45 10.79 -10.35 6.94
C ARG A 45 10.07 -11.41 7.78
N SER A 46 8.77 -11.58 7.58
CA SER A 46 7.99 -12.58 8.29
C SER A 46 8.37 -13.98 7.83
N VAL A 47 9.02 -14.71 8.72
CA VAL A 47 9.42 -16.09 8.49
C VAL A 47 8.16 -16.95 8.33
N GLY A 48 8.02 -17.61 7.18
CA GLY A 48 6.90 -18.51 6.88
C GLY A 48 5.65 -17.84 6.30
N GLU A 49 5.43 -16.53 6.48
CA GLU A 49 4.20 -15.88 6.04
C GLU A 49 4.29 -15.18 4.68
N GLY A 50 5.45 -14.78 4.25
CA GLY A 50 5.62 -14.03 2.99
C GLY A 50 6.20 -14.85 1.84
N THR A 51 6.57 -16.09 2.09
CA THR A 51 7.27 -16.92 1.09
C THR A 51 6.34 -17.25 -0.07
N GLY A 52 6.70 -16.83 -1.26
CA GLY A 52 5.92 -17.05 -2.47
C GLY A 52 4.72 -16.11 -2.65
N ARG A 53 4.55 -15.09 -1.80
CA ARG A 53 3.48 -14.11 -1.91
C ARG A 53 4.04 -12.74 -2.22
N ALA A 54 3.66 -12.17 -3.35
CA ALA A 54 3.93 -10.79 -3.70
C ALA A 54 2.72 -9.94 -3.32
N TRP A 55 2.95 -8.80 -2.65
CA TRP A 55 1.88 -7.89 -2.24
C TRP A 55 1.39 -6.99 -3.38
N TYR A 56 2.17 -6.93 -4.44
CA TYR A 56 1.93 -6.19 -5.68
C TYR A 56 2.35 -7.05 -6.85
N PRO A 57 2.11 -6.61 -8.08
CA PRO A 57 2.50 -7.37 -9.25
C PRO A 57 3.98 -7.77 -9.21
N VAL A 58 4.25 -9.04 -9.45
CA VAL A 58 5.60 -9.63 -9.41
C VAL A 58 6.56 -8.99 -10.42
N TRP A 59 6.02 -8.35 -11.43
CA TRP A 59 6.76 -7.62 -12.46
C TRP A 59 7.36 -6.31 -11.97
N ASN A 60 6.94 -5.80 -10.80
CA ASN A 60 7.52 -4.61 -10.18
C ASN A 60 8.87 -4.97 -9.53
N ALA A 61 9.84 -5.23 -10.37
CA ALA A 61 11.20 -5.66 -9.97
C ALA A 61 12.25 -4.53 -9.98
N GLY A 62 11.82 -3.27 -10.04
CA GLY A 62 12.72 -2.12 -10.02
C GLY A 62 13.29 -1.70 -11.37
N SER A 63 12.78 -2.22 -12.47
CA SER A 63 13.24 -1.82 -13.81
C SER A 63 13.15 -0.31 -14.07
N THR A 64 12.15 0.36 -13.45
CA THR A 64 12.02 1.83 -13.54
C THR A 64 13.22 2.55 -12.93
N TYR A 65 13.70 2.09 -11.78
CA TYR A 65 14.90 2.67 -11.14
C TYR A 65 16.15 2.39 -11.95
N SER A 66 16.29 1.18 -12.47
CA SER A 66 17.42 0.82 -13.34
C SER A 66 17.47 1.69 -14.58
N MET A 67 16.36 1.83 -15.30
CA MET A 67 16.27 2.68 -16.48
C MET A 67 16.58 4.15 -16.16
N ALA A 68 16.12 4.65 -15.02
CA ALA A 68 16.41 6.02 -14.60
C ALA A 68 17.91 6.22 -14.33
N ALA A 69 18.52 5.30 -13.56
CA ALA A 69 19.95 5.34 -13.24
C ALA A 69 20.82 5.22 -14.48
N GLU A 70 20.50 4.29 -15.38
CA GLU A 70 21.22 4.11 -16.66
C GLU A 70 21.12 5.34 -17.57
N ALA A 71 20.01 6.06 -17.50
CA ALA A 71 19.83 7.32 -18.22
C ALA A 71 20.52 8.52 -17.56
N GLY A 72 21.16 8.35 -16.39
CA GLY A 72 21.88 9.39 -15.67
C GLY A 72 21.01 10.23 -14.73
N ALA A 73 19.80 9.78 -14.39
CA ALA A 73 18.96 10.47 -13.43
C ALA A 73 19.51 10.32 -12.00
N GLU A 74 19.39 11.37 -11.20
CA GLU A 74 19.64 11.28 -9.76
C GLU A 74 18.53 10.49 -9.07
N LEU A 75 18.92 9.55 -8.21
CA LEU A 75 18.03 8.78 -7.37
C LEU A 75 18.20 9.21 -5.93
N THR A 76 17.08 9.61 -5.29
CA THR A 76 17.08 10.07 -3.90
C THR A 76 16.30 9.12 -3.02
N LEU A 77 16.61 9.10 -1.72
CA LEU A 77 15.88 8.34 -0.70
C LEU A 77 15.81 6.83 -0.99
N MET A 78 16.81 6.29 -1.68
CA MET A 78 16.85 4.86 -2.03
C MET A 78 17.03 3.94 -0.83
N GLU A 79 17.45 4.46 0.32
CA GLU A 79 17.48 3.78 1.61
C GLU A 79 16.08 3.59 2.21
N ASN A 80 15.10 4.39 1.78
CA ASN A 80 13.74 4.29 2.27
C ASN A 80 12.98 3.15 1.60
N ARG A 81 12.24 2.43 2.40
CA ARG A 81 11.43 1.31 1.97
C ARG A 81 10.02 1.44 2.51
N PHE A 82 9.05 1.40 1.62
CA PHE A 82 7.66 1.31 2.01
C PHE A 82 7.31 -0.12 2.44
N VAL A 83 6.82 -0.26 3.66
CA VAL A 83 6.34 -1.53 4.19
C VAL A 83 4.86 -1.39 4.55
N PRO A 84 3.95 -1.89 3.71
CA PRO A 84 2.52 -1.85 4.01
C PRO A 84 2.15 -2.85 5.09
N THR A 85 1.11 -2.54 5.85
CA THR A 85 0.42 -3.50 6.72
C THR A 85 -0.64 -4.24 5.89
N ARG A 86 -0.73 -5.53 6.08
CA ARG A 86 -1.70 -6.42 5.43
C ARG A 86 -2.42 -7.26 6.48
N PHE A 87 -3.62 -7.72 6.14
CA PHE A 87 -4.29 -8.73 6.94
C PHE A 87 -3.48 -10.03 6.92
N LYS A 88 -3.37 -10.65 8.08
CA LYS A 88 -2.44 -11.77 8.31
C LYS A 88 -2.56 -12.87 7.25
N ASP A 89 -3.69 -13.48 7.11
CA ASP A 89 -3.84 -14.65 6.24
C ASP A 89 -4.39 -14.30 4.85
N GLY A 90 -5.02 -13.14 4.71
CA GLY A 90 -5.64 -12.66 3.47
C GLY A 90 -4.76 -11.79 2.61
N TYR A 91 -3.74 -11.17 3.15
CA TYR A 91 -2.86 -10.21 2.46
C TYR A 91 -3.61 -9.00 1.87
N GLY A 92 -4.86 -8.81 2.24
CA GLY A 92 -5.69 -7.69 1.81
C GLY A 92 -5.17 -6.34 2.32
N PRO A 93 -5.52 -5.23 1.64
CA PRO A 93 -5.08 -3.89 2.00
C PRO A 93 -5.78 -3.40 3.26
N VAL A 94 -5.01 -3.00 4.26
CA VAL A 94 -5.52 -2.41 5.51
C VAL A 94 -5.84 -0.92 5.34
N GLY A 95 -5.16 -0.24 4.42
CA GLY A 95 -5.26 1.20 4.23
C GLY A 95 -6.66 1.69 3.90
N ALA A 96 -7.41 0.99 3.05
CA ALA A 96 -8.78 1.32 2.68
C ALA A 96 -9.72 1.34 3.90
N TRP A 97 -9.58 0.38 4.82
CA TRP A 97 -10.37 0.35 6.04
C TRP A 97 -10.17 1.56 6.93
N PHE A 98 -8.93 2.05 7.04
CA PHE A 98 -8.66 3.28 7.77
C PHE A 98 -9.21 4.53 7.07
N LEU A 99 -9.03 4.63 5.76
CA LEU A 99 -9.29 5.86 5.01
C LEU A 99 -10.74 5.99 4.58
N LEU A 100 -11.32 4.93 4.00
CA LEU A 100 -12.68 4.93 3.47
C LEU A 100 -13.70 4.60 4.57
N PHE A 101 -13.47 3.52 5.29
CA PHE A 101 -14.42 3.02 6.29
C PHE A 101 -14.25 3.63 7.67
N LYS A 102 -13.18 4.41 7.90
CA LYS A 102 -12.87 4.99 9.22
C LYS A 102 -12.82 3.94 10.34
N ALA A 103 -12.47 2.71 9.97
CA ALA A 103 -12.34 1.62 10.93
C ALA A 103 -11.19 1.91 11.91
N LYS A 104 -11.38 1.48 13.16
CA LYS A 104 -10.34 1.59 14.19
C LYS A 104 -9.61 0.26 14.33
N ALA A 105 -8.30 0.35 14.52
CA ALA A 105 -7.51 -0.82 14.84
C ALA A 105 -7.33 -0.90 16.37
N THR A 106 -7.51 -2.09 16.92
CA THR A 106 -7.40 -2.38 18.35
C THR A 106 -6.31 -3.40 18.63
N ASN A 107 -5.74 -3.36 19.82
CA ASN A 107 -4.90 -4.43 20.32
C ASN A 107 -5.73 -5.63 20.82
N ALA A 108 -5.07 -6.68 21.31
CA ALA A 108 -5.73 -7.89 21.82
C ALA A 108 -6.68 -7.64 23.01
N TYR A 109 -6.57 -6.51 23.67
CA TYR A 109 -7.43 -6.10 24.78
C TYR A 109 -8.63 -5.23 24.34
N GLY A 110 -8.82 -5.04 23.04
CA GLY A 110 -9.88 -4.20 22.49
C GLY A 110 -9.61 -2.70 22.58
N GLU A 111 -8.39 -2.29 22.93
CA GLU A 111 -8.02 -0.89 23.09
C GLU A 111 -7.58 -0.30 21.76
N VAL A 112 -8.11 0.87 21.40
CA VAL A 112 -7.66 1.65 20.25
C VAL A 112 -6.30 2.25 20.54
N TYR A 113 -5.24 1.60 20.13
CA TYR A 113 -3.87 1.97 20.50
C TYR A 113 -3.43 3.33 19.94
N MET A 114 -4.01 3.81 18.85
CA MET A 114 -3.75 5.15 18.35
C MET A 114 -4.23 6.23 19.32
N ASP A 115 -5.41 6.05 19.91
CA ASP A 115 -5.96 6.99 20.89
C ASP A 115 -5.08 7.05 22.15
N LYS A 116 -4.50 5.92 22.57
CA LYS A 116 -3.58 5.86 23.70
C LYS A 116 -2.20 6.51 23.43
N ASN A 117 -1.79 6.58 22.20
CA ASN A 117 -0.49 7.13 21.80
C ASN A 117 -0.63 8.51 21.12
N LYS A 118 -1.68 9.25 21.46
CA LYS A 118 -1.97 10.56 20.86
C LYS A 118 -0.83 11.55 21.08
N GLU A 119 -0.25 11.62 22.28
CA GLU A 119 0.89 12.49 22.57
C GLU A 119 2.05 12.23 21.61
N MET A 120 2.41 10.97 21.40
CA MET A 120 3.46 10.62 20.44
C MET A 120 3.08 10.99 18.99
N LEU A 121 1.81 10.88 18.61
CA LEU A 121 1.36 11.28 17.29
C LEU A 121 1.41 12.80 17.12
N ASP A 122 1.12 13.55 18.16
CA ASP A 122 1.15 15.02 18.15
C ASP A 122 2.58 15.58 17.96
N ASP A 123 3.62 14.80 18.27
CA ASP A 123 5.03 15.15 18.02
C ASP A 123 5.41 15.16 16.52
N TYR A 124 4.52 14.66 15.64
CA TYR A 124 4.78 14.55 14.19
C TYR A 124 3.78 15.33 13.33
N PRO A 125 3.67 16.69 13.48
CA PRO A 125 2.78 17.46 12.66
C PRO A 125 3.28 17.56 11.20
N PRO A 126 2.41 17.61 10.18
CA PRO A 126 0.96 17.40 10.26
C PRO A 126 0.54 15.93 10.25
N TYR A 127 1.48 15.00 10.14
CA TYR A 127 1.24 13.60 9.81
C TYR A 127 0.59 12.80 10.94
N GLY A 128 0.93 13.09 12.19
CA GLY A 128 0.34 12.41 13.35
C GLY A 128 -0.99 13.03 13.76
N GLN A 129 -1.18 14.32 13.50
CA GLN A 129 -2.38 15.07 13.87
C GLN A 129 -3.52 14.92 12.86
N ALA A 130 -3.30 14.27 11.74
CA ALA A 130 -4.35 13.99 10.76
C ALA A 130 -5.44 13.08 11.36
N ALA A 131 -6.67 13.21 10.87
CA ALA A 131 -7.81 12.37 11.28
C ALA A 131 -7.50 10.86 11.13
N VAL A 132 -6.69 10.51 10.13
CA VAL A 132 -6.03 9.20 10.00
C VAL A 132 -4.53 9.46 9.90
N PRO A 133 -3.75 9.15 10.94
CA PRO A 133 -2.31 9.39 10.93
C PRO A 133 -1.59 8.69 9.77
N ALA A 134 -0.43 9.22 9.39
CA ALA A 134 0.36 8.65 8.29
C ALA A 134 0.66 7.17 8.50
N THR A 135 0.73 6.42 7.42
CA THR A 135 0.91 4.94 7.43
C THR A 135 2.13 4.51 8.24
N CYS A 136 3.25 5.23 8.14
CA CYS A 136 4.46 4.92 8.89
C CYS A 136 4.24 4.99 10.41
N LEU A 137 3.51 6.01 10.88
CA LEU A 137 3.20 6.17 12.31
C LEU A 137 2.24 5.08 12.79
N ARG A 138 1.19 4.80 12.03
CA ARG A 138 0.26 3.70 12.34
C ARG A 138 0.97 2.35 12.44
N ASN A 139 1.82 2.05 11.47
CA ASN A 139 2.59 0.81 11.44
C ASN A 139 3.60 0.72 12.58
N HIS A 140 4.22 1.84 12.94
CA HIS A 140 5.12 1.91 14.10
C HIS A 140 4.38 1.56 15.40
N LEU A 141 3.20 2.14 15.60
CA LEU A 141 2.38 1.86 16.79
C LEU A 141 1.88 0.42 16.83
N MET A 142 1.45 -0.15 15.70
CA MET A 142 1.11 -1.58 15.62
C MET A 142 2.27 -2.45 16.08
N LEU A 143 3.47 -2.16 15.57
CA LEU A 143 4.66 -2.92 15.90
C LEU A 143 5.03 -2.79 17.38
N LYS A 144 4.84 -1.60 17.96
CA LYS A 144 5.02 -1.33 19.39
C LYS A 144 4.08 -2.21 20.22
N GLU A 145 2.79 -2.21 19.92
CA GLU A 145 1.80 -3.05 20.61
C GLU A 145 2.18 -4.54 20.55
N MET A 146 2.56 -5.02 19.38
CA MET A 146 2.98 -6.42 19.20
C MET A 146 4.25 -6.74 20.02
N LYS A 147 5.25 -5.87 20.02
CA LYS A 147 6.51 -6.06 20.79
C LYS A 147 6.28 -6.04 22.28
N GLU A 148 5.32 -5.30 22.75
CA GLU A 148 4.94 -5.19 24.17
C GLU A 148 3.95 -6.28 24.60
N GLY A 149 3.69 -7.28 23.74
CA GLY A 149 2.86 -8.44 24.07
C GLY A 149 1.35 -8.17 24.05
N ARG A 150 0.91 -7.06 23.44
CA ARG A 150 -0.50 -6.72 23.30
C ARG A 150 -1.08 -7.03 21.90
N GLY A 151 -0.35 -7.79 21.09
CA GLY A 151 -0.87 -8.37 19.86
C GLY A 151 -1.74 -9.60 20.11
N PRO A 152 -2.48 -10.05 19.10
CA PRO A 152 -2.54 -9.51 17.73
C PRO A 152 -3.30 -8.18 17.63
N ILE A 153 -3.16 -7.52 16.46
CA ILE A 153 -3.91 -6.30 16.14
C ILE A 153 -5.13 -6.69 15.31
N TYR A 154 -6.27 -6.16 15.67
CA TYR A 154 -7.54 -6.37 14.98
C TYR A 154 -8.03 -5.08 14.32
N MET A 155 -8.76 -5.22 13.22
CA MET A 155 -9.48 -4.12 12.58
C MET A 155 -10.96 -4.25 12.90
N ASP A 156 -11.56 -3.26 13.56
CA ASP A 156 -12.99 -3.24 13.89
C ASP A 156 -13.82 -2.86 12.65
N THR A 157 -14.03 -3.82 11.78
CA THR A 157 -14.77 -3.66 10.53
C THR A 157 -16.27 -3.60 10.76
N VAL A 158 -16.77 -4.33 11.74
CA VAL A 158 -18.22 -4.42 12.04
C VAL A 158 -18.75 -3.06 12.51
N THR A 159 -18.10 -2.45 13.50
CA THR A 159 -18.51 -1.13 14.00
C THR A 159 -18.39 -0.06 12.92
N ALA A 160 -17.33 -0.12 12.10
CA ALA A 160 -17.13 0.83 11.01
C ALA A 160 -18.26 0.76 9.98
N LEU A 161 -18.61 -0.44 9.52
CA LEU A 161 -19.70 -0.64 8.55
C LEU A 161 -21.05 -0.24 9.13
N SER A 162 -21.34 -0.59 10.39
CA SER A 162 -22.59 -0.21 11.06
C SER A 162 -22.76 1.31 11.11
N LYS A 163 -21.73 2.04 11.52
CA LYS A 163 -21.74 3.51 11.55
C LYS A 163 -21.93 4.15 10.19
N LEU A 164 -21.31 3.59 9.16
CA LEU A 164 -21.49 4.07 7.78
C LEU A 164 -22.92 3.86 7.30
N ARG A 165 -23.52 2.71 7.59
CA ARG A 165 -24.92 2.43 7.26
C ARG A 165 -25.92 3.37 7.94
N GLU A 166 -25.60 3.86 9.12
CA GLU A 166 -26.40 4.85 9.85
C GLU A 166 -26.26 6.27 9.25
N SER A 167 -25.11 6.60 8.68
CA SER A 167 -24.76 7.95 8.24
C SER A 167 -24.95 8.21 6.75
N LEU A 168 -24.98 7.18 5.93
CA LEU A 168 -25.05 7.26 4.47
C LEU A 168 -26.37 6.72 3.94
N SER A 169 -26.77 7.21 2.76
CA SER A 169 -27.93 6.63 2.06
C SER A 169 -27.65 5.19 1.62
N PRO A 170 -28.67 4.35 1.45
CA PRO A 170 -28.49 2.96 0.99
C PRO A 170 -27.74 2.82 -0.33
N ARG A 171 -27.80 3.85 -1.19
CA ARG A 171 -27.08 3.86 -2.47
C ARG A 171 -25.58 4.12 -2.25
N GLU A 172 -25.22 5.05 -1.38
CA GLU A 172 -23.83 5.36 -1.04
C GLU A 172 -23.18 4.19 -0.31
N VAL A 173 -23.91 3.55 0.61
CA VAL A 173 -23.42 2.33 1.29
C VAL A 173 -23.12 1.23 0.27
N LYS A 174 -24.04 0.96 -0.66
CA LYS A 174 -23.81 -0.04 -1.72
C LYS A 174 -22.62 0.30 -2.61
N HIS A 175 -22.41 1.57 -2.89
CA HIS A 175 -21.27 2.00 -3.71
C HIS A 175 -19.96 1.79 -2.96
N LEU A 176 -19.88 2.19 -1.70
CA LEU A 176 -18.71 1.94 -0.84
C LEU A 176 -18.46 0.45 -0.61
N GLU A 177 -19.51 -0.31 -0.37
CA GLU A 177 -19.41 -1.77 -0.25
C GLU A 177 -18.88 -2.36 -1.56
N ALA A 178 -19.34 -1.94 -2.73
CA ALA A 178 -18.87 -2.43 -4.02
C ALA A 178 -17.40 -2.10 -4.25
N GLU A 179 -16.96 -0.85 -3.98
CA GLU A 179 -15.55 -0.47 -4.08
C GLU A 179 -14.68 -1.29 -3.10
N ALA A 180 -15.14 -1.47 -1.87
CA ALA A 180 -14.44 -2.32 -0.90
C ALA A 180 -14.47 -3.79 -1.29
N TRP A 181 -15.55 -4.23 -1.94
CA TRP A 181 -15.69 -5.59 -2.41
C TRP A 181 -14.76 -5.89 -3.58
N GLU A 182 -14.59 -4.98 -4.53
CA GLU A 182 -13.62 -5.16 -5.62
C GLU A 182 -12.18 -5.27 -5.08
N ASP A 183 -11.79 -4.40 -4.15
CA ASP A 183 -10.44 -4.42 -3.59
C ASP A 183 -10.22 -5.53 -2.57
N PHE A 184 -11.25 -5.94 -1.85
CA PHE A 184 -11.13 -6.86 -0.71
C PHE A 184 -11.53 -8.30 -1.06
N LEU A 185 -12.58 -8.48 -1.85
CA LEU A 185 -13.05 -9.82 -2.24
C LEU A 185 -12.10 -10.53 -3.18
N ASP A 186 -11.62 -9.84 -4.20
CA ASP A 186 -10.70 -10.44 -5.15
C ASP A 186 -9.37 -10.84 -4.48
N MET A 187 -8.97 -10.12 -3.43
CA MET A 187 -7.71 -10.38 -2.75
C MET A 187 -7.83 -11.24 -1.49
N CYS A 188 -8.94 -11.21 -0.78
CA CYS A 188 -9.11 -11.90 0.49
C CYS A 188 -10.04 -13.09 0.42
N ILE A 189 -11.24 -12.95 -0.12
CA ILE A 189 -12.22 -14.05 -0.17
C ILE A 189 -11.79 -15.12 -1.17
N GLY A 190 -11.28 -14.73 -2.32
CA GLY A 190 -10.75 -15.67 -3.30
C GLY A 190 -9.56 -16.49 -2.79
N GLN A 191 -8.82 -15.98 -1.80
CA GLN A 191 -7.64 -16.62 -1.27
C GLN A 191 -7.82 -17.28 0.10
N CYS A 192 -8.71 -16.77 0.97
CA CYS A 192 -8.78 -17.17 2.37
C CYS A 192 -10.18 -17.49 2.87
N GLY A 193 -11.23 -17.23 2.10
CA GLY A 193 -12.61 -17.47 2.53
C GLY A 193 -13.10 -16.55 3.64
N ILE A 194 -12.50 -15.38 3.80
CA ILE A 194 -12.87 -14.40 4.82
C ILE A 194 -14.06 -13.58 4.35
N TRP A 195 -15.05 -13.41 5.20
CA TRP A 195 -16.26 -12.64 4.92
C TRP A 195 -16.10 -11.18 5.35
N VAL A 196 -16.56 -10.27 4.48
CA VAL A 196 -16.59 -8.83 4.81
C VAL A 196 -17.58 -8.58 5.95
N GLY A 197 -17.14 -7.84 6.95
CA GLY A 197 -17.95 -7.51 8.13
C GLY A 197 -17.68 -8.36 9.36
N GLU A 198 -16.79 -9.33 9.26
CA GLU A 198 -16.22 -9.99 10.43
C GLU A 198 -15.03 -9.18 10.97
N ASN A 199 -14.80 -9.22 12.26
CA ASN A 199 -13.58 -8.68 12.85
C ASN A 199 -12.40 -9.57 12.48
N ILE A 200 -11.44 -9.03 11.77
CA ILE A 200 -10.25 -9.72 11.27
C ILE A 200 -9.03 -9.23 12.04
#